data_a2023e8348eb6f52b5f7fe7421295f87
#
_entry.id   a2023e8348eb6f52b5f7fe7421295f87
#
_cell.length_a   1.000
_cell.length_b   1.000
_cell.length_c   1.000
_cell.angle_alpha   90.00
_cell.angle_beta   90.00
_cell.angle_gamma   90.00
#
_symmetry.space_group_name_H-M   'P 1'
#
loop_
_entity.id
_entity.type
_entity.pdbx_description
1 polymer ?
#
loop_
_entity_poly.entity_id
_entity_poly.type
_entity_poly.pdbx_seq_one_letter_code
_entity_poly.pdbx_strand_id
1 'polypeptide(L)'
;MEKCSTDLIRLVFYNPRGFDSFCGKGAALANHAEFDALVETIAKLRAPDGCPWDREQTHASIAHNMIEEAYEAVDAIEARDVAHLREELGDVLLQVVLQSQIAADAGEFTIDDVCRDINEKMVRRHPHIFGEVQALTPEEVAGIWDAVKMREREAAMGEAAGAEKPDGLLDGVPTSFPALMQAQKISRKAVAVGFEWPDEAGVWAKVAEEIEEFKEAETSEDRELEFGDILFALVNVARWNGVDAENALRATCAKFRRRWSFMEGAAWARGERLEDLSTDEQEELWQQAKAHEREVAEAREA
;
A
#
# COMPACT_ATOMS: atom_id res chain seq x y z
N MET A 1 -12.65 -15.73 -46.77
CA MET A 1 -13.47 -15.10 -45.74
C MET A 1 -12.91 -15.58 -44.42
N GLU A 2 -12.29 -14.74 -43.69
CA GLU A 2 -11.75 -14.85 -42.32
C GLU A 2 -10.42 -14.14 -42.23
N LYS A 3 -10.48 -12.83 -42.16
CA LYS A 3 -9.38 -11.95 -41.70
C LYS A 3 -9.99 -10.60 -41.31
N CYS A 4 -10.84 -10.60 -40.28
CA CYS A 4 -11.43 -9.32 -39.84
C CYS A 4 -11.84 -9.32 -38.37
N SER A 5 -11.05 -9.93 -37.49
CA SER A 5 -11.39 -9.87 -36.05
C SER A 5 -10.23 -9.44 -35.15
N THR A 6 -8.98 -9.55 -35.60
CA THR A 6 -7.83 -9.26 -34.74
C THR A 6 -7.33 -7.83 -34.88
N ASP A 7 -7.61 -7.16 -36.00
CA ASP A 7 -7.15 -5.79 -36.24
C ASP A 7 -8.04 -4.70 -35.61
N LEU A 8 -9.33 -5.02 -35.34
CA LEU A 8 -10.24 -4.06 -34.71
C LEU A 8 -9.95 -3.86 -33.21
N ILE A 9 -9.49 -4.91 -32.53
CA ILE A 9 -9.15 -4.81 -31.08
C ILE A 9 -7.83 -4.03 -30.89
N ARG A 10 -6.91 -4.14 -31.84
CA ARG A 10 -5.65 -3.37 -31.83
C ARG A 10 -5.84 -1.89 -32.08
N LEU A 11 -6.88 -1.51 -32.83
CA LEU A 11 -7.17 -0.11 -33.18
C LEU A 11 -7.94 0.66 -32.10
N VAL A 12 -8.63 -0.03 -31.18
CA VAL A 12 -9.40 0.62 -30.11
C VAL A 12 -8.56 0.93 -28.86
N PHE A 13 -7.45 0.20 -28.64
CA PHE A 13 -6.63 0.35 -27.43
C PHE A 13 -5.25 0.99 -27.63
N TYR A 14 -4.81 1.18 -28.86
CA TYR A 14 -3.56 1.85 -29.17
C TYR A 14 -3.82 2.99 -30.14
N ASN A 15 -4.06 4.20 -29.61
CA ASN A 15 -4.03 5.43 -30.39
C ASN A 15 -2.65 6.08 -30.22
N PRO A 16 -1.70 5.86 -31.14
CA PRO A 16 -0.37 6.46 -31.06
C PRO A 16 -0.42 8.00 -31.11
N ARG A 17 -1.52 8.61 -31.53
CA ARG A 17 -1.68 10.08 -31.59
C ARG A 17 -2.09 10.66 -30.21
N GLY A 18 -2.64 9.87 -29.29
CA GLY A 18 -2.97 10.32 -27.94
C GLY A 18 -1.75 10.41 -27.02
N PHE A 19 -0.74 9.59 -27.25
CA PHE A 19 0.51 9.62 -26.48
C PHE A 19 1.39 10.83 -26.86
N ASP A 20 1.42 11.20 -28.14
CA ASP A 20 2.20 12.35 -28.64
C ASP A 20 1.65 13.71 -28.16
N SER A 21 0.37 13.80 -27.77
CA SER A 21 -0.22 15.04 -27.28
C SER A 21 -0.02 15.27 -25.77
N PHE A 22 0.31 14.20 -25.02
CA PHE A 22 0.55 14.27 -23.58
C PHE A 22 2.02 14.51 -23.23
N CYS A 23 2.95 14.11 -24.09
CA CYS A 23 4.33 14.56 -24.01
C CYS A 23 4.40 15.99 -24.51
N GLY A 24 4.52 16.95 -23.60
CA GLY A 24 4.80 18.35 -23.96
C GLY A 24 5.95 18.39 -24.96
N LYS A 25 5.83 19.26 -25.97
CA LYS A 25 6.73 19.40 -27.10
C LYS A 25 8.20 19.18 -26.71
N GLY A 26 8.77 18.03 -27.07
CA GLY A 26 10.20 17.77 -26.97
C GLY A 26 10.70 16.74 -25.98
N ALA A 27 9.85 16.00 -25.24
CA ALA A 27 10.31 14.83 -24.50
C ALA A 27 10.49 13.67 -25.51
N ALA A 28 11.73 13.39 -25.91
CA ALA A 28 12.07 12.08 -26.47
C ALA A 28 11.58 11.01 -25.49
N LEU A 29 10.99 9.90 -26.00
CA LEU A 29 10.69 8.75 -25.19
C LEU A 29 11.95 8.43 -24.39
N ALA A 30 11.87 8.48 -23.06
CA ALA A 30 13.02 8.21 -22.22
C ALA A 30 13.47 6.77 -22.51
N ASN A 31 14.72 6.61 -22.93
CA ASN A 31 15.33 5.30 -23.04
C ASN A 31 15.62 4.83 -21.58
N HIS A 32 15.01 3.76 -21.15
CA HIS A 32 15.19 3.19 -19.82
C HIS A 32 16.34 2.17 -19.81
N ALA A 33 17.45 2.48 -20.43
CA ALA A 33 18.62 1.61 -20.57
C ALA A 33 19.13 1.07 -19.21
N GLU A 34 18.98 1.84 -18.13
CA GLU A 34 19.36 1.40 -16.79
C GLU A 34 18.39 0.33 -16.23
N PHE A 35 17.10 0.41 -16.58
CA PHE A 35 16.14 -0.62 -16.24
C PHE A 35 16.44 -1.92 -17.01
N ASP A 36 16.70 -1.84 -18.30
CA ASP A 36 17.08 -3.00 -19.12
C ASP A 36 18.36 -3.64 -18.59
N ALA A 37 19.36 -2.82 -18.22
CA ALA A 37 20.62 -3.29 -17.63
C ALA A 37 20.40 -4.00 -16.27
N LEU A 38 19.47 -3.53 -15.43
CA LEU A 38 19.08 -4.20 -14.19
C LEU A 38 18.47 -5.57 -14.49
N VAL A 39 17.54 -5.66 -15.43
CA VAL A 39 16.92 -6.94 -15.85
C VAL A 39 17.98 -7.93 -16.33
N GLU A 40 18.91 -7.49 -17.20
CA GLU A 40 20.01 -8.31 -17.69
C GLU A 40 20.93 -8.76 -16.55
N THR A 41 21.21 -7.90 -15.58
CA THR A 41 22.02 -8.22 -14.40
C THR A 41 21.39 -9.34 -13.59
N ILE A 42 20.11 -9.25 -13.28
CA ILE A 42 19.39 -10.27 -12.50
C ILE A 42 19.31 -11.59 -13.27
N ALA A 43 19.03 -11.54 -14.59
CA ALA A 43 19.04 -12.72 -15.43
C ALA A 43 20.42 -13.43 -15.40
N LYS A 44 21.52 -12.66 -15.44
CA LYS A 44 22.87 -13.18 -15.35
C LYS A 44 23.18 -13.79 -13.98
N LEU A 45 22.73 -13.17 -12.88
CA LEU A 45 22.92 -13.72 -11.53
C LEU A 45 22.22 -15.08 -11.38
N ARG A 46 21.11 -15.30 -12.03
CA ARG A 46 20.35 -16.56 -12.01
C ARG A 46 20.75 -17.55 -13.13
N ALA A 47 21.62 -17.17 -14.05
CA ALA A 47 22.10 -18.05 -15.11
C ALA A 47 22.80 -19.31 -14.52
N PRO A 48 22.95 -20.44 -15.28
CA PRO A 48 23.58 -21.66 -14.81
C PRO A 48 24.98 -21.49 -14.24
N ASP A 49 25.71 -20.50 -14.71
CA ASP A 49 27.05 -20.08 -14.27
C ASP A 49 27.05 -18.85 -13.38
N GLY A 50 25.84 -18.36 -12.97
CA GLY A 50 25.65 -17.21 -12.14
C GLY A 50 25.88 -17.45 -10.65
N CYS A 51 25.31 -16.58 -9.82
CA CYS A 51 25.46 -16.63 -8.36
C CYS A 51 24.71 -17.84 -7.76
N PRO A 52 25.38 -18.70 -7.00
CA PRO A 52 24.74 -19.88 -6.40
C PRO A 52 23.58 -19.50 -5.46
N TRP A 53 23.72 -18.41 -4.72
CA TRP A 53 22.67 -17.95 -3.79
C TRP A 53 21.41 -17.49 -4.54
N ASP A 54 21.55 -16.65 -5.57
CA ASP A 54 20.41 -16.14 -6.37
C ASP A 54 19.68 -17.27 -7.10
N ARG A 55 20.41 -18.28 -7.55
CA ARG A 55 19.85 -19.45 -8.25
C ARG A 55 18.98 -20.33 -7.36
N GLU A 56 19.27 -20.40 -6.08
CA GLU A 56 18.49 -21.16 -5.10
C GLU A 56 17.20 -20.45 -4.67
N GLN A 57 17.07 -19.14 -4.94
CA GLN A 57 15.90 -18.41 -4.50
C GLN A 57 14.64 -18.85 -5.25
N THR A 58 13.55 -18.89 -4.50
CA THR A 58 12.19 -19.17 -4.95
C THR A 58 11.27 -18.01 -4.60
N HIS A 59 10.07 -17.94 -5.20
CA HIS A 59 9.07 -16.96 -4.81
C HIS A 59 8.83 -16.89 -3.31
N ALA A 60 8.78 -18.04 -2.65
CA ALA A 60 8.51 -18.12 -1.21
C ALA A 60 9.72 -17.69 -0.36
N SER A 61 10.97 -18.03 -0.77
CA SER A 61 12.15 -17.73 0.03
C SER A 61 12.45 -16.24 0.16
N ILE A 62 12.06 -15.43 -0.84
CA ILE A 62 12.29 -13.97 -0.88
C ILE A 62 11.00 -13.15 -0.69
N ALA A 63 9.87 -13.79 -0.39
CA ALA A 63 8.61 -13.06 -0.21
C ALA A 63 8.65 -12.06 0.94
N HIS A 64 9.38 -12.36 2.02
CA HIS A 64 9.54 -11.47 3.16
C HIS A 64 10.32 -10.20 2.81
N ASN A 65 11.36 -10.29 1.97
CA ASN A 65 12.15 -9.13 1.56
C ASN A 65 11.27 -8.08 0.88
N MET A 66 10.30 -8.52 0.05
CA MET A 66 9.38 -7.61 -0.63
C MET A 66 8.55 -6.76 0.35
N ILE A 67 8.23 -7.31 1.52
CA ILE A 67 7.51 -6.60 2.59
C ILE A 67 8.48 -5.65 3.32
N GLU A 68 9.69 -6.11 3.61
CA GLU A 68 10.75 -5.36 4.28
C GLU A 68 11.09 -4.10 3.49
N GLU A 69 11.48 -4.22 2.22
CA GLU A 69 11.81 -3.09 1.35
C GLU A 69 10.62 -2.11 1.18
N ALA A 70 9.38 -2.63 1.10
CA ALA A 70 8.21 -1.77 1.05
C ALA A 70 8.05 -0.94 2.33
N TYR A 71 8.35 -1.49 3.51
CA TYR A 71 8.30 -0.74 4.77
C TYR A 71 9.44 0.26 4.89
N GLU A 72 10.65 -0.08 4.45
CA GLU A 72 11.81 0.81 4.45
C GLU A 72 11.57 2.01 3.52
N ALA A 73 11.00 1.77 2.33
CA ALA A 73 10.54 2.83 1.45
C ALA A 73 9.49 3.75 2.11
N VAL A 74 8.55 3.19 2.87
CA VAL A 74 7.56 3.99 3.63
C VAL A 74 8.23 4.79 4.75
N ASP A 75 9.18 4.22 5.48
CA ASP A 75 9.92 4.91 6.53
C ASP A 75 10.75 6.08 5.94
N ALA A 76 11.38 5.91 4.78
CA ALA A 76 12.08 6.97 4.05
C ALA A 76 11.13 8.11 3.61
N ILE A 77 9.91 7.78 3.16
CA ILE A 77 8.86 8.77 2.83
C ILE A 77 8.45 9.56 4.08
N GLU A 78 8.20 8.88 5.20
CA GLU A 78 7.80 9.52 6.46
C GLU A 78 8.92 10.42 7.01
N ALA A 79 10.18 9.99 6.89
CA ALA A 79 11.35 10.77 7.25
C ALA A 79 11.61 11.93 6.29
N ARG A 80 11.00 11.96 5.11
CA ARG A 80 11.29 12.88 4.00
C ARG A 80 12.76 12.81 3.54
N ASP A 81 13.36 11.64 3.65
CA ASP A 81 14.73 11.39 3.20
C ASP A 81 14.73 10.95 1.73
N VAL A 82 14.99 11.90 0.84
CA VAL A 82 14.96 11.66 -0.61
C VAL A 82 16.07 10.72 -1.07
N ALA A 83 17.23 10.73 -0.40
CA ALA A 83 18.35 9.87 -0.77
C ALA A 83 18.03 8.40 -0.41
N HIS A 84 17.57 8.18 0.81
CA HIS A 84 17.14 6.89 1.31
C HIS A 84 15.93 6.36 0.52
N LEU A 85 14.91 7.20 0.24
CA LEU A 85 13.78 6.80 -0.60
C LEU A 85 14.21 6.30 -1.98
N ARG A 86 15.23 6.90 -2.60
CA ARG A 86 15.74 6.45 -3.89
C ARG A 86 16.40 5.06 -3.79
N GLU A 87 17.10 4.79 -2.69
CA GLU A 87 17.72 3.50 -2.38
C GLU A 87 16.62 2.44 -2.22
N GLU A 88 15.66 2.66 -1.33
CA GLU A 88 14.60 1.71 -1.02
C GLU A 88 13.67 1.43 -2.22
N LEU A 89 13.38 2.44 -3.04
CA LEU A 89 12.65 2.21 -4.30
C LEU A 89 13.46 1.34 -5.29
N GLY A 90 14.79 1.40 -5.23
CA GLY A 90 15.67 0.50 -5.97
C GLY A 90 15.53 -0.94 -5.47
N ASP A 91 15.49 -1.15 -4.16
CA ASP A 91 15.36 -2.47 -3.54
C ASP A 91 13.96 -3.07 -3.75
N VAL A 92 12.90 -2.28 -3.67
CA VAL A 92 11.55 -2.71 -4.10
C VAL A 92 11.54 -3.11 -5.58
N LEU A 93 12.19 -2.35 -6.47
CA LEU A 93 12.29 -2.68 -7.89
C LEU A 93 13.10 -3.96 -8.11
N LEU A 94 14.19 -4.16 -7.36
CA LEU A 94 14.97 -5.40 -7.37
C LEU A 94 14.07 -6.61 -7.05
N GLN A 95 13.23 -6.52 -6.01
CA GLN A 95 12.31 -7.62 -5.66
C GLN A 95 11.35 -7.93 -6.82
N VAL A 96 10.82 -6.92 -7.51
CA VAL A 96 9.93 -7.13 -8.66
C VAL A 96 10.66 -7.83 -9.81
N VAL A 97 11.86 -7.37 -10.16
CA VAL A 97 12.65 -7.95 -11.27
C VAL A 97 13.10 -9.38 -10.92
N LEU A 98 13.56 -9.62 -9.70
CA LEU A 98 14.01 -10.95 -9.25
C LEU A 98 12.84 -11.95 -9.22
N GLN A 99 11.68 -11.59 -8.71
CA GLN A 99 10.47 -12.42 -8.75
C GLN A 99 10.06 -12.74 -10.19
N SER A 100 10.14 -11.75 -11.08
CA SER A 100 9.82 -11.95 -12.51
C SER A 100 10.85 -12.86 -13.20
N GLN A 101 12.12 -12.81 -12.82
CA GLN A 101 13.14 -13.69 -13.36
C GLN A 101 12.94 -15.13 -12.86
N ILE A 102 12.55 -15.34 -11.59
CA ILE A 102 12.20 -16.66 -11.06
C ILE A 102 11.05 -17.28 -11.88
N ALA A 103 10.01 -16.49 -12.17
CA ALA A 103 8.90 -16.93 -13.00
C ALA A 103 9.33 -17.25 -14.45
N ALA A 104 10.19 -16.42 -15.03
CA ALA A 104 10.73 -16.64 -16.37
C ALA A 104 11.57 -17.93 -16.46
N ASP A 105 12.39 -18.21 -15.44
CA ASP A 105 13.15 -19.46 -15.34
C ASP A 105 12.23 -20.70 -15.28
N ALA A 106 11.03 -20.55 -14.69
CA ALA A 106 10.01 -21.58 -14.64
C ALA A 106 9.11 -21.63 -15.91
N GLY A 107 9.24 -20.67 -16.82
CA GLY A 107 8.42 -20.56 -18.04
C GLY A 107 6.99 -20.09 -17.77
N GLU A 108 6.75 -19.36 -16.68
CA GLU A 108 5.44 -18.89 -16.27
C GLU A 108 5.09 -17.53 -16.88
N PHE A 109 5.88 -16.49 -16.60
CA PHE A 109 5.75 -15.13 -17.14
C PHE A 109 7.08 -14.38 -17.05
N THR A 110 7.15 -13.22 -17.72
CA THR A 110 8.35 -12.37 -17.77
C THR A 110 8.07 -10.99 -17.17
N ILE A 111 9.13 -10.18 -16.96
CA ILE A 111 8.99 -8.79 -16.53
C ILE A 111 8.18 -7.95 -17.54
N ASP A 112 8.27 -8.26 -18.84
CA ASP A 112 7.48 -7.59 -19.87
C ASP A 112 5.98 -7.88 -19.72
N ASP A 113 5.61 -9.08 -19.29
CA ASP A 113 4.22 -9.43 -19.00
C ASP A 113 3.71 -8.63 -17.80
N VAL A 114 4.50 -8.54 -16.74
CA VAL A 114 4.17 -7.72 -15.54
C VAL A 114 3.98 -6.24 -15.94
N CYS A 115 4.90 -5.69 -16.72
CA CYS A 115 4.83 -4.31 -17.18
C CYS A 115 3.61 -4.07 -18.09
N ARG A 116 3.31 -4.99 -18.99
CA ARG A 116 2.16 -4.93 -19.88
C ARG A 116 0.85 -4.93 -19.09
N ASP A 117 0.68 -5.89 -18.21
CA ASP A 117 -0.54 -6.08 -17.44
C ASP A 117 -0.85 -4.87 -16.56
N ILE A 118 0.15 -4.32 -15.87
CA ILE A 118 -0.05 -3.13 -15.06
C ILE A 118 -0.33 -1.89 -15.91
N ASN A 119 0.35 -1.73 -17.05
CA ASN A 119 0.10 -0.63 -17.96
C ASN A 119 -1.33 -0.68 -18.53
N GLU A 120 -1.77 -1.81 -19.05
CA GLU A 120 -3.12 -2.01 -19.53
C GLU A 120 -4.17 -1.73 -18.45
N LYS A 121 -3.92 -2.19 -17.22
CA LYS A 121 -4.76 -1.89 -16.06
C LYS A 121 -4.84 -0.39 -15.80
N MET A 122 -3.71 0.33 -15.83
CA MET A 122 -3.69 1.78 -15.62
C MET A 122 -4.44 2.52 -16.71
N VAL A 123 -4.22 2.20 -17.98
CA VAL A 123 -4.96 2.78 -19.09
C VAL A 123 -6.47 2.55 -18.97
N ARG A 124 -6.89 1.32 -18.68
CA ARG A 124 -8.29 0.96 -18.54
C ARG A 124 -8.98 1.66 -17.36
N ARG A 125 -8.27 1.86 -16.25
CA ARG A 125 -8.81 2.50 -15.05
C ARG A 125 -8.74 4.03 -15.06
N HIS A 126 -8.16 4.62 -16.10
CA HIS A 126 -8.11 6.07 -16.28
C HIS A 126 -8.80 6.52 -17.58
N PRO A 127 -10.09 6.19 -17.79
CA PRO A 127 -10.81 6.57 -19.01
C PRO A 127 -10.98 8.10 -19.14
N HIS A 128 -10.76 8.85 -18.06
CA HIS A 128 -10.73 10.30 -18.06
C HIS A 128 -9.43 10.89 -18.62
N ILE A 129 -8.37 10.07 -18.78
CA ILE A 129 -7.11 10.46 -19.40
C ILE A 129 -6.97 9.83 -20.80
N PHE A 130 -7.29 8.54 -20.91
CA PHE A 130 -7.06 7.75 -22.13
C PHE A 130 -8.33 7.49 -22.95
N GLY A 131 -9.49 7.96 -22.50
CA GLY A 131 -10.80 7.81 -23.14
C GLY A 131 -11.57 9.13 -23.26
N GLU A 132 -12.90 9.02 -23.31
CA GLU A 132 -13.79 10.18 -23.53
C GLU A 132 -14.48 10.68 -22.25
N VAL A 133 -14.28 10.01 -21.12
CA VAL A 133 -14.88 10.39 -19.83
C VAL A 133 -14.14 11.62 -19.29
N GLN A 134 -14.88 12.57 -18.70
CA GLN A 134 -14.26 13.73 -18.06
C GLN A 134 -14.35 13.59 -16.54
N ALA A 135 -13.29 13.94 -15.84
CA ALA A 135 -13.23 14.12 -14.42
C ALA A 135 -12.35 15.32 -14.09
N LEU A 136 -12.83 16.20 -13.26
CA LEU A 136 -12.17 17.47 -12.90
C LEU A 136 -11.72 17.47 -11.43
N THR A 137 -12.22 16.55 -10.62
CA THR A 137 -11.87 16.45 -9.20
C THR A 137 -11.37 15.04 -8.82
N PRO A 138 -10.55 14.93 -7.77
CA PRO A 138 -10.11 13.63 -7.26
C PRO A 138 -11.26 12.69 -6.87
N GLU A 139 -12.38 13.24 -6.36
CA GLU A 139 -13.57 12.49 -5.96
C GLU A 139 -14.26 11.86 -7.16
N GLU A 140 -14.39 12.61 -8.26
CA GLU A 140 -14.93 12.10 -9.53
C GLU A 140 -14.04 10.97 -10.08
N VAL A 141 -12.71 11.12 -9.99
CA VAL A 141 -11.75 10.06 -10.38
C VAL A 141 -11.95 8.80 -9.52
N ALA A 142 -12.11 8.95 -8.20
CA ALA A 142 -12.35 7.82 -7.30
C ALA A 142 -13.64 7.07 -7.68
N GLY A 143 -14.72 7.80 -7.98
CA GLY A 143 -15.98 7.23 -8.46
C GLY A 143 -15.84 6.46 -9.78
N ILE A 144 -15.06 6.99 -10.73
CA ILE A 144 -14.75 6.30 -11.98
C ILE A 144 -13.98 5.00 -11.73
N TRP A 145 -12.99 5.03 -10.84
CA TRP A 145 -12.20 3.85 -10.48
C TRP A 145 -13.05 2.75 -9.87
N ASP A 146 -13.97 3.10 -8.99
CA ASP A 146 -14.86 2.12 -8.36
C ASP A 146 -15.86 1.53 -9.37
N ALA A 147 -16.40 2.36 -10.27
CA ALA A 147 -17.26 1.86 -11.36
C ALA A 147 -16.52 0.93 -12.31
N VAL A 148 -15.26 1.21 -12.66
CA VAL A 148 -14.44 0.32 -13.50
C VAL A 148 -14.14 -0.99 -12.78
N LYS A 149 -13.76 -0.95 -11.51
CA LYS A 149 -13.53 -2.17 -10.70
C LYS A 149 -14.79 -3.05 -10.58
N MET A 150 -15.97 -2.43 -10.44
CA MET A 150 -17.23 -3.20 -10.41
C MET A 150 -17.48 -3.90 -11.73
N ARG A 151 -17.28 -3.23 -12.87
CA ARG A 151 -17.40 -3.84 -14.20
C ARG A 151 -16.40 -4.97 -14.44
N GLU A 152 -15.14 -4.78 -14.00
CA GLU A 152 -14.11 -5.83 -14.07
C GLU A 152 -14.54 -7.10 -13.31
N ARG A 153 -15.17 -6.93 -12.12
CA ARG A 153 -15.71 -8.04 -11.35
C ARG A 153 -16.89 -8.70 -12.03
N GLU A 154 -17.86 -7.91 -12.54
CA GLU A 154 -19.01 -8.43 -13.27
C GLU A 154 -18.58 -9.24 -14.50
N ALA A 155 -17.59 -8.78 -15.24
CA ALA A 155 -17.02 -9.48 -16.38
C ALA A 155 -16.38 -10.81 -15.96
N ALA A 156 -15.55 -10.81 -14.91
CA ALA A 156 -14.93 -12.02 -14.37
C ALA A 156 -15.98 -13.04 -13.86
N MET A 157 -17.05 -12.56 -13.22
CA MET A 157 -18.17 -13.42 -12.79
C MET A 157 -18.96 -13.98 -13.98
N GLY A 158 -19.10 -13.20 -15.07
CA GLY A 158 -19.79 -13.65 -16.29
C GLY A 158 -19.02 -14.75 -17.04
N GLU A 159 -17.68 -14.67 -17.05
CA GLU A 159 -16.81 -15.70 -17.64
C GLU A 159 -16.75 -16.98 -16.78
N ALA A 160 -16.95 -16.87 -15.47
CA ALA A 160 -17.02 -18.00 -14.53
C ALA A 160 -18.41 -18.66 -14.48
N ALA A 161 -19.38 -18.27 -15.30
CA ALA A 161 -20.73 -18.84 -15.35
C ALA A 161 -20.73 -20.30 -15.84
N GLY A 162 -20.30 -21.20 -14.96
CA GLY A 162 -20.15 -22.64 -15.18
C GLY A 162 -19.18 -23.32 -14.22
N ALA A 163 -18.45 -22.57 -13.43
CA ALA A 163 -17.56 -23.04 -12.38
C ALA A 163 -18.21 -22.91 -10.99
N GLU A 164 -17.68 -23.63 -10.01
CA GLU A 164 -18.06 -23.58 -8.60
C GLU A 164 -18.21 -22.14 -8.07
N LYS A 165 -19.01 -21.97 -7.00
CA LYS A 165 -19.36 -20.74 -6.29
C LYS A 165 -18.40 -19.56 -6.58
N PRO A 166 -18.90 -18.41 -7.08
CA PRO A 166 -18.04 -17.25 -7.32
C PRO A 166 -17.34 -16.81 -6.04
N ASP A 167 -16.12 -16.30 -6.17
CA ASP A 167 -15.33 -15.75 -5.06
C ASP A 167 -16.16 -14.79 -4.21
N GLY A 168 -16.08 -14.95 -2.90
CA GLY A 168 -16.75 -14.06 -1.96
C GLY A 168 -16.24 -12.62 -2.07
N LEU A 169 -17.08 -11.66 -1.69
CA LEU A 169 -16.72 -10.24 -1.71
C LEU A 169 -15.36 -9.95 -1.03
N LEU A 170 -15.07 -10.68 0.04
CA LEU A 170 -13.89 -10.48 0.88
C LEU A 170 -12.69 -11.33 0.49
N ASP A 171 -12.86 -12.38 -0.35
CA ASP A 171 -11.77 -13.30 -0.71
C ASP A 171 -10.59 -12.59 -1.40
N GLY A 172 -10.84 -11.47 -2.06
CA GLY A 172 -9.78 -10.63 -2.62
C GLY A 172 -9.13 -9.64 -1.64
N VAL A 173 -9.29 -9.84 -0.31
CA VAL A 173 -8.51 -9.11 0.71
C VAL A 173 -7.38 -10.04 1.18
N PRO A 174 -6.11 -9.72 0.91
CA PRO A 174 -5.02 -10.58 1.33
C PRO A 174 -4.95 -10.70 2.86
N THR A 175 -4.85 -11.92 3.35
CA THR A 175 -4.73 -12.22 4.79
C THR A 175 -3.33 -11.88 5.35
N SER A 176 -2.36 -11.63 4.46
CA SER A 176 -1.00 -11.18 4.80
C SER A 176 -0.87 -9.68 5.07
N PHE A 177 -1.94 -8.91 4.87
CA PHE A 177 -1.89 -7.48 5.17
C PHE A 177 -1.77 -7.21 6.66
N PRO A 178 -1.13 -6.09 7.09
CA PRO A 178 -1.26 -5.57 8.45
C PRO A 178 -2.73 -5.49 8.87
N ALA A 179 -3.02 -5.81 10.13
CA ALA A 179 -4.39 -6.03 10.58
C ALA A 179 -5.32 -4.82 10.37
N LEU A 180 -4.83 -3.60 10.63
CA LEU A 180 -5.65 -2.39 10.43
C LEU A 180 -5.90 -2.12 8.94
N MET A 181 -4.92 -2.38 8.07
CA MET A 181 -5.09 -2.28 6.62
C MET A 181 -6.10 -3.32 6.11
N GLN A 182 -6.03 -4.56 6.64
CA GLN A 182 -6.97 -5.63 6.31
C GLN A 182 -8.39 -5.23 6.72
N ALA A 183 -8.58 -4.79 7.98
CA ALA A 183 -9.86 -4.33 8.50
C ALA A 183 -10.45 -3.18 7.67
N GLN A 184 -9.64 -2.19 7.32
CA GLN A 184 -10.08 -1.05 6.51
C GLN A 184 -10.47 -1.46 5.08
N LYS A 185 -9.80 -2.44 4.48
CA LYS A 185 -10.18 -3.00 3.18
C LYS A 185 -11.46 -3.81 3.24
N ILE A 186 -11.66 -4.62 4.29
CA ILE A 186 -12.89 -5.36 4.56
C ILE A 186 -14.04 -4.36 4.67
N SER A 187 -13.90 -3.36 5.54
CA SER A 187 -14.90 -2.32 5.75
C SER A 187 -15.29 -1.61 4.43
N ARG A 188 -14.30 -1.13 3.65
CA ARG A 188 -14.58 -0.47 2.36
C ARG A 188 -15.34 -1.36 1.39
N LYS A 189 -15.06 -2.65 1.37
CA LYS A 189 -15.78 -3.60 0.50
C LYS A 189 -17.22 -3.82 0.96
N ALA A 190 -17.45 -3.92 2.27
CA ALA A 190 -18.78 -4.03 2.85
C ALA A 190 -19.64 -2.80 2.52
N VAL A 191 -19.08 -1.61 2.69
CA VAL A 191 -19.75 -0.34 2.35
C VAL A 191 -20.11 -0.26 0.86
N ALA A 192 -19.25 -0.72 -0.02
CA ALA A 192 -19.49 -0.68 -1.47
C ALA A 192 -20.73 -1.51 -1.91
N VAL A 193 -21.22 -2.42 -1.07
CA VAL A 193 -22.46 -3.19 -1.29
C VAL A 193 -23.61 -2.74 -0.38
N GLY A 194 -23.48 -1.57 0.27
CA GLY A 194 -24.54 -0.95 1.07
C GLY A 194 -24.55 -1.35 2.54
N PHE A 195 -23.55 -2.08 3.04
CA PHE A 195 -23.44 -2.39 4.46
C PHE A 195 -22.68 -1.26 5.18
N GLU A 196 -23.43 -0.20 5.52
CA GLU A 196 -22.88 1.04 6.11
C GLU A 196 -23.82 1.59 7.20
N TRP A 197 -23.27 2.30 8.16
CA TRP A 197 -24.03 3.08 9.13
C TRP A 197 -24.72 4.29 8.45
N PRO A 198 -25.88 4.72 8.95
CA PRO A 198 -26.59 5.84 8.36
C PRO A 198 -25.89 7.20 8.57
N ASP A 199 -25.07 7.32 9.62
CA ASP A 199 -24.34 8.52 10.00
C ASP A 199 -23.10 8.20 10.86
N GLU A 200 -22.26 9.19 11.09
CA GLU A 200 -21.05 9.08 11.89
C GLU A 200 -21.37 8.76 13.38
N ALA A 201 -22.51 9.22 13.89
CA ALA A 201 -22.90 8.94 15.26
C ALA A 201 -23.13 7.45 15.48
N GLY A 202 -23.67 6.74 14.48
CA GLY A 202 -23.82 5.28 14.50
C GLY A 202 -22.48 4.56 14.58
N VAL A 203 -21.44 5.04 13.88
CA VAL A 203 -20.09 4.46 13.93
C VAL A 203 -19.50 4.62 15.34
N TRP A 204 -19.63 5.81 15.95
CA TRP A 204 -19.17 6.06 17.31
C TRP A 204 -19.97 5.29 18.37
N ALA A 205 -21.27 5.10 18.14
CA ALA A 205 -22.10 4.27 19.02
C ALA A 205 -21.62 2.81 19.05
N LYS A 206 -21.16 2.27 17.89
CA LYS A 206 -20.59 0.93 17.83
C LYS A 206 -19.27 0.84 18.59
N VAL A 207 -18.39 1.84 18.52
CA VAL A 207 -17.18 1.88 19.36
C VAL A 207 -17.53 1.83 20.85
N ALA A 208 -18.56 2.58 21.28
CA ALA A 208 -18.98 2.58 22.67
C ALA A 208 -19.56 1.21 23.10
N GLU A 209 -20.31 0.55 22.23
CA GLU A 209 -20.83 -0.81 22.42
C GLU A 209 -19.70 -1.81 22.65
N GLU A 210 -18.70 -1.88 21.75
CA GLU A 210 -17.56 -2.80 21.85
C GLU A 210 -16.73 -2.55 23.14
N ILE A 211 -16.62 -1.30 23.59
CA ILE A 211 -15.95 -0.97 24.85
C ILE A 211 -16.72 -1.56 26.06
N GLU A 212 -18.06 -1.53 26.05
CA GLU A 212 -18.85 -2.14 27.14
C GLU A 212 -18.77 -3.67 27.07
N GLU A 213 -18.84 -4.29 25.89
CA GLU A 213 -18.68 -5.73 25.71
C GLU A 213 -17.31 -6.21 26.22
N PHE A 214 -16.23 -5.47 25.89
CA PHE A 214 -14.90 -5.73 26.46
C PHE A 214 -14.84 -5.68 27.99
N LYS A 215 -15.55 -4.74 28.61
CA LYS A 215 -15.61 -4.64 30.09
C LYS A 215 -16.39 -5.77 30.73
N GLU A 216 -17.41 -6.27 30.02
CA GLU A 216 -18.27 -7.36 30.49
C GLU A 216 -17.67 -8.76 30.21
N ALA A 217 -16.64 -8.84 29.36
CA ALA A 217 -15.98 -10.10 29.01
C ALA A 217 -15.36 -10.78 30.24
N GLU A 218 -15.73 -12.03 30.47
CA GLU A 218 -15.34 -12.80 31.68
C GLU A 218 -14.03 -13.55 31.48
N THR A 219 -13.77 -14.09 30.27
CA THR A 219 -12.57 -14.87 29.98
C THR A 219 -11.49 -14.02 29.27
N SER A 220 -10.26 -14.52 29.23
CA SER A 220 -9.17 -13.86 28.48
C SER A 220 -9.40 -13.95 26.97
N GLU A 221 -9.97 -15.06 26.54
CA GLU A 221 -10.31 -15.30 25.13
C GLU A 221 -11.39 -14.32 24.66
N ASP A 222 -12.44 -14.11 25.44
CA ASP A 222 -13.50 -13.13 25.13
C ASP A 222 -12.93 -11.71 25.09
N ARG A 223 -12.08 -11.35 26.06
CA ARG A 223 -11.42 -10.03 26.09
C ARG A 223 -10.53 -9.79 24.86
N GLU A 224 -9.86 -10.81 24.36
CA GLU A 224 -9.03 -10.70 23.15
C GLU A 224 -9.92 -10.43 21.92
N LEU A 225 -11.05 -11.11 21.81
CA LEU A 225 -12.01 -10.91 20.72
C LEU A 225 -12.63 -9.52 20.78
N GLU A 226 -13.19 -9.12 21.93
CA GLU A 226 -13.81 -7.80 22.09
C GLU A 226 -12.83 -6.65 21.88
N PHE A 227 -11.55 -6.83 22.28
CA PHE A 227 -10.54 -5.83 21.97
C PHE A 227 -10.26 -5.74 20.47
N GLY A 228 -10.32 -6.86 19.76
CA GLY A 228 -10.27 -6.90 18.29
C GLY A 228 -11.42 -6.12 17.66
N ASP A 229 -12.64 -6.26 18.20
CA ASP A 229 -13.84 -5.58 17.72
C ASP A 229 -13.80 -4.06 18.00
N ILE A 230 -13.25 -3.62 19.14
CA ILE A 230 -12.92 -2.20 19.39
C ILE A 230 -11.99 -1.67 18.30
N LEU A 231 -10.91 -2.38 17.96
CA LEU A 231 -9.97 -1.95 16.94
C LEU A 231 -10.64 -1.87 15.56
N PHE A 232 -11.47 -2.85 15.22
CA PHE A 232 -12.22 -2.85 13.96
C PHE A 232 -13.23 -1.70 13.89
N ALA A 233 -13.94 -1.41 14.99
CA ALA A 233 -14.85 -0.26 15.09
C ALA A 233 -14.10 1.07 14.92
N LEU A 234 -12.91 1.22 15.55
CA LEU A 234 -12.05 2.41 15.37
C LEU A 234 -11.53 2.54 13.93
N VAL A 235 -11.25 1.44 13.24
CA VAL A 235 -10.91 1.47 11.81
C VAL A 235 -12.08 1.98 10.96
N ASN A 236 -13.33 1.69 11.33
CA ASN A 236 -14.50 2.25 10.67
C ASN A 236 -14.62 3.77 10.91
N VAL A 237 -14.31 4.26 12.12
CA VAL A 237 -14.21 5.70 12.38
C VAL A 237 -13.14 6.35 11.50
N ALA A 238 -11.95 5.75 11.40
CA ALA A 238 -10.88 6.25 10.55
C ALA A 238 -11.33 6.32 9.07
N ARG A 239 -11.94 5.25 8.55
CA ARG A 239 -12.47 5.19 7.20
C ARG A 239 -13.52 6.27 6.94
N TRP A 240 -14.47 6.46 7.88
CA TRP A 240 -15.52 7.46 7.78
C TRP A 240 -14.95 8.86 7.63
N ASN A 241 -13.87 9.14 8.33
CA ASN A 241 -13.16 10.42 8.31
C ASN A 241 -12.07 10.52 7.22
N GLY A 242 -11.99 9.56 6.28
CA GLY A 242 -10.99 9.56 5.22
C GLY A 242 -9.55 9.33 5.71
N VAL A 243 -9.38 8.81 6.93
CA VAL A 243 -8.08 8.52 7.53
C VAL A 243 -7.66 7.09 7.17
N ASP A 244 -6.39 6.91 6.80
CA ASP A 244 -5.77 5.58 6.72
C ASP A 244 -5.32 5.15 8.11
N ALA A 245 -5.94 4.09 8.64
CA ALA A 245 -5.75 3.66 10.02
C ALA A 245 -4.34 3.12 10.29
N GLU A 246 -3.77 2.36 9.34
CA GLU A 246 -2.43 1.80 9.44
C GLU A 246 -1.39 2.91 9.45
N ASN A 247 -1.45 3.82 8.48
CA ASN A 247 -0.52 4.94 8.38
C ASN A 247 -0.63 5.89 9.59
N ALA A 248 -1.85 6.14 10.09
CA ALA A 248 -2.05 6.98 11.27
C ALA A 248 -1.39 6.39 12.53
N LEU A 249 -1.52 5.07 12.73
CA LEU A 249 -0.88 4.40 13.87
C LEU A 249 0.65 4.33 13.70
N ARG A 250 1.15 4.03 12.50
CA ARG A 250 2.59 4.07 12.18
C ARG A 250 3.19 5.44 12.48
N ALA A 251 2.57 6.51 11.99
CA ALA A 251 3.02 7.89 12.26
C ALA A 251 3.04 8.21 13.77
N THR A 252 2.08 7.67 14.53
CA THR A 252 2.05 7.81 15.99
C THR A 252 3.19 7.04 16.66
N CYS A 253 3.49 5.82 16.20
CA CYS A 253 4.64 5.05 16.67
C CYS A 253 5.98 5.77 16.38
N ALA A 254 6.15 6.28 15.16
CA ALA A 254 7.32 7.05 14.77
C ALA A 254 7.48 8.32 15.63
N LYS A 255 6.39 9.05 15.85
CA LYS A 255 6.35 10.21 16.76
C LYS A 255 6.77 9.83 18.19
N PHE A 256 6.27 8.71 18.71
CA PHE A 256 6.65 8.23 20.04
C PHE A 256 8.13 7.90 20.10
N ARG A 257 8.70 7.20 19.12
CA ARG A 257 10.12 6.86 19.03
C ARG A 257 11.00 8.11 19.02
N ARG A 258 10.66 9.13 18.22
CA ARG A 258 11.42 10.40 18.19
C ARG A 258 11.46 11.09 19.54
N ARG A 259 10.32 11.16 20.24
CA ARG A 259 10.24 11.74 21.59
C ARG A 259 11.03 10.95 22.59
N TRP A 260 10.96 9.63 22.52
CA TRP A 260 11.71 8.74 23.38
C TRP A 260 13.22 8.94 23.20
N SER A 261 13.72 8.96 21.97
CA SER A 261 15.14 9.24 21.68
C SER A 261 15.59 10.62 22.18
N PHE A 262 14.72 11.63 22.11
CA PHE A 262 15.00 12.94 22.71
C PHE A 262 15.15 12.84 24.24
N MET A 263 14.27 12.11 24.92
CA MET A 263 14.34 11.90 26.37
C MET A 263 15.62 11.17 26.78
N GLU A 264 15.97 10.09 26.07
CA GLU A 264 17.23 9.35 26.30
C GLU A 264 18.45 10.27 26.13
N GLY A 265 18.48 11.07 25.05
CA GLY A 265 19.54 12.04 24.82
C GLY A 265 19.62 13.11 25.90
N ALA A 266 18.48 13.60 26.39
CA ALA A 266 18.43 14.60 27.46
C ALA A 266 18.86 14.04 28.82
N ALA A 267 18.47 12.82 29.16
CA ALA A 267 18.93 12.11 30.37
C ALA A 267 20.45 11.85 30.29
N TRP A 268 20.92 11.34 29.17
CA TRP A 268 22.34 11.10 28.92
C TRP A 268 23.19 12.36 29.07
N ALA A 269 22.70 13.50 28.58
CA ALA A 269 23.39 14.79 28.72
C ALA A 269 23.54 15.23 30.19
N ARG A 270 22.72 14.70 31.11
CA ARG A 270 22.81 14.93 32.56
C ARG A 270 23.67 13.87 33.29
N GLY A 271 24.18 12.86 32.53
CA GLY A 271 24.92 11.73 33.11
C GLY A 271 24.01 10.70 33.77
N GLU A 272 22.71 10.67 33.42
CA GLU A 272 21.67 9.81 33.95
C GLU A 272 21.16 8.85 32.87
N ARG A 273 20.52 7.77 33.29
CA ARG A 273 19.80 6.87 32.39
C ARG A 273 18.30 7.13 32.52
N LEU A 274 17.57 7.09 31.42
CA LEU A 274 16.14 7.40 31.42
C LEU A 274 15.34 6.46 32.35
N GLU A 275 15.74 5.18 32.43
CA GLU A 275 15.12 4.18 33.30
C GLU A 275 15.39 4.38 34.78
N ASP A 276 16.37 5.19 35.17
CA ASP A 276 16.71 5.51 36.57
C ASP A 276 15.95 6.75 37.08
N LEU A 277 15.27 7.47 36.16
CA LEU A 277 14.49 8.66 36.51
C LEU A 277 13.11 8.28 37.07
N SER A 278 12.60 9.13 37.95
CA SER A 278 11.22 9.02 38.43
C SER A 278 10.21 9.27 37.30
N THR A 279 8.98 8.80 37.46
CA THR A 279 7.90 9.03 36.51
C THR A 279 7.67 10.52 36.23
N ASP A 280 7.78 11.37 37.27
CA ASP A 280 7.60 12.81 37.13
C ASP A 280 8.72 13.43 36.28
N GLU A 281 9.96 13.02 36.48
CA GLU A 281 11.12 13.47 35.66
C GLU A 281 11.02 12.99 34.23
N GLN A 282 10.56 11.75 34.02
CA GLN A 282 10.27 11.23 32.68
C GLN A 282 9.16 12.03 31.97
N GLU A 283 8.09 12.39 32.70
CA GLU A 283 7.01 13.23 32.14
C GLU A 283 7.50 14.63 31.81
N GLU A 284 8.36 15.24 32.62
CA GLU A 284 9.00 16.52 32.30
C GLU A 284 9.80 16.46 31.01
N LEU A 285 10.61 15.41 30.81
CA LEU A 285 11.36 15.19 29.57
C LEU A 285 10.43 14.94 28.38
N TRP A 286 9.32 14.24 28.58
CA TRP A 286 8.31 14.04 27.56
C TRP A 286 7.65 15.35 27.09
N GLN A 287 7.38 16.27 28.03
CA GLN A 287 6.86 17.60 27.68
C GLN A 287 7.91 18.45 26.95
N GLN A 288 9.19 18.33 27.32
CA GLN A 288 10.29 18.97 26.59
C GLN A 288 10.42 18.42 25.16
N ALA A 289 10.32 17.11 24.97
CA ALA A 289 10.30 16.48 23.64
C ALA A 289 9.17 17.02 22.75
N LYS A 290 7.96 17.18 23.33
CA LYS A 290 6.80 17.75 22.63
C LYS A 290 7.03 19.23 22.24
N ALA A 291 7.68 20.01 23.09
CA ALA A 291 8.00 21.41 22.80
C ALA A 291 9.05 21.50 21.69
N HIS A 292 10.08 20.69 21.76
CA HIS A 292 11.13 20.62 20.74
C HIS A 292 10.58 20.24 19.36
N GLU A 293 9.68 19.24 19.28
CA GLU A 293 9.04 18.89 17.99
C GLU A 293 8.28 20.07 17.37
N ARG A 294 7.60 20.91 18.18
CA ARG A 294 6.89 22.10 17.68
C ARG A 294 7.85 23.14 17.12
N GLU A 295 8.93 23.43 17.87
CA GLU A 295 9.96 24.39 17.44
C GLU A 295 10.61 23.96 16.12
N VAL A 296 10.93 22.67 15.99
CA VAL A 296 11.50 22.10 14.74
C VAL A 296 10.49 22.19 13.58
N ALA A 297 9.20 21.97 13.85
CA ALA A 297 8.17 22.09 12.82
C ALA A 297 8.03 23.54 12.34
N GLU A 298 7.93 24.49 13.25
CA GLU A 298 7.83 25.93 12.96
C GLU A 298 9.08 26.44 12.19
N ALA A 299 10.27 25.97 12.56
CA ALA A 299 11.51 26.35 11.87
C ALA A 299 11.63 25.77 10.44
N ARG A 300 10.87 24.74 10.10
CA ARG A 300 10.82 24.17 8.75
C ARG A 300 9.80 24.84 7.83
N GLU A 301 8.83 25.53 8.40
CA GLU A 301 7.79 26.28 7.67
C GLU A 301 8.19 27.74 7.41
N ALA A 302 9.20 28.25 8.12
CA ALA A 302 9.75 29.61 8.00
C ALA A 302 10.87 29.69 6.93
#